data_a150523ba4f4c2f5ea8e196e76c2da6a
#
_entry.id   a150523ba4f4c2f5ea8e196e76c2da6a
#
_cell.length_a   1.000
_cell.length_b   1.000
_cell.length_c   1.000
_cell.angle_alpha   90.00
_cell.angle_beta   90.00
_cell.angle_gamma   90.00
#
_symmetry.space_group_name_H-M   'P 1'
#
loop_
_entity.id
_entity.type
_entity.pdbx_description
1 polymer ?
#
loop_
_entity_poly.entity_id
_entity_poly.type
_entity_poly.pdbx_seq_one_letter_code
_entity_poly.pdbx_strand_id
1 'polypeptide(L)'
;MTDITNEGNKRDLGTPALEQMYGKGVARSAAKQRRRKTLEVTSEGRRAGWGTYAILVVTILIFVFPLYVALSIASQSSSSTQYGVQALIFGSGLIKNISRAFGAMKFWQALSGTLFVAIVTSVSTVFFSTLAGYSFSKLRFRGRGVLFTIVIGTMTIPQQLSIVPLYIMANKAGLFGSIWAVIIPGLVSAFGVFWMTQYLQDALPYELIEAARVDGCSMFRTFISVAVPAARPAAAMLFLFTFIAQWTNYFWPMLILGPNKNSMLTVAAATLKGAYFTDYTIVMA
;
A
#
# COMPACT_ATOMS: atom_id res chain seq x y z
N MET A 1 -2.94 -46.33 -29.60
CA MET A 1 -1.80 -46.22 -30.51
C MET A 1 -2.25 -45.39 -31.69
N THR A 2 -2.14 -44.08 -31.63
CA THR A 2 -2.16 -43.15 -32.77
C THR A 2 -1.58 -41.85 -32.29
N ASP A 3 -0.55 -41.50 -32.88
CA ASP A 3 0.47 -40.51 -32.72
C ASP A 3 -0.10 -39.08 -32.83
N ILE A 4 0.11 -38.25 -31.85
CA ILE A 4 -0.13 -36.78 -31.89
C ILE A 4 1.20 -36.08 -31.63
N THR A 5 2.11 -36.22 -32.59
CA THR A 5 3.31 -35.42 -32.68
C THR A 5 3.36 -34.77 -34.06
N ASN A 6 2.61 -33.68 -34.27
CA ASN A 6 2.77 -32.85 -35.45
C ASN A 6 2.58 -31.38 -35.18
N GLU A 7 3.37 -30.81 -34.24
CA GLU A 7 3.51 -29.36 -34.05
C GLU A 7 4.88 -28.81 -34.50
N GLY A 8 5.64 -29.56 -35.30
CA GLY A 8 7.02 -29.25 -35.62
C GLY A 8 7.32 -28.76 -37.03
N ASN A 9 6.37 -28.21 -37.80
CA ASN A 9 6.73 -27.70 -39.13
C ASN A 9 5.90 -26.48 -39.57
N LYS A 10 5.88 -25.42 -38.81
CA LYS A 10 5.59 -24.06 -39.35
C LYS A 10 6.85 -23.58 -40.05
N ARG A 11 7.02 -23.96 -41.33
CA ARG A 11 8.05 -23.40 -42.23
C ARG A 11 8.00 -21.88 -42.08
N ASP A 12 9.13 -21.29 -41.80
CA ASP A 12 9.32 -19.83 -41.70
C ASP A 12 9.20 -19.26 -43.13
N LEU A 13 7.96 -19.05 -43.59
CA LEU A 13 7.68 -18.45 -44.89
C LEU A 13 8.22 -17.04 -44.89
N GLY A 14 9.24 -16.79 -45.68
CA GLY A 14 9.82 -15.43 -45.86
C GLY A 14 8.77 -14.45 -46.37
N THR A 15 9.03 -13.16 -46.14
CA THR A 15 8.16 -12.05 -46.53
C THR A 15 7.59 -12.15 -47.94
N PRO A 16 8.38 -12.59 -48.99
CA PRO A 16 7.87 -12.74 -50.36
C PRO A 16 6.77 -13.80 -50.51
N ALA A 17 6.88 -14.94 -49.78
CA ALA A 17 5.86 -15.99 -49.85
C ALA A 17 4.54 -15.57 -49.20
N LEU A 18 4.58 -14.78 -48.11
CA LEU A 18 3.39 -14.21 -47.47
C LEU A 18 2.72 -13.15 -48.34
N GLU A 19 3.48 -12.37 -49.10
CA GLU A 19 2.95 -11.39 -50.08
C GLU A 19 2.16 -12.00 -51.22
N GLN A 20 2.62 -13.21 -51.71
CA GLN A 20 1.92 -13.96 -52.74
C GLN A 20 0.62 -14.61 -52.23
N MET A 21 0.59 -15.07 -50.96
CA MET A 21 -0.57 -15.76 -50.38
C MET A 21 -1.65 -14.82 -49.86
N TYR A 22 -1.29 -13.68 -49.28
CA TYR A 22 -2.22 -12.84 -48.49
C TYR A 22 -2.24 -11.35 -48.88
N GLY A 23 -1.48 -10.92 -49.89
CA GLY A 23 -1.38 -9.55 -50.32
C GLY A 23 -0.45 -8.67 -49.44
N LYS A 24 0.04 -7.60 -50.06
CA LYS A 24 1.09 -6.72 -49.46
C LYS A 24 0.74 -6.14 -48.08
N GLY A 25 -0.53 -5.89 -47.79
CA GLY A 25 -0.97 -5.30 -46.51
C GLY A 25 -0.82 -6.28 -45.34
N VAL A 26 -1.22 -7.55 -45.53
CA VAL A 26 -1.17 -8.57 -44.49
C VAL A 26 0.28 -9.01 -44.22
N ALA A 27 1.09 -9.12 -45.30
CA ALA A 27 2.51 -9.44 -45.16
C ALA A 27 3.27 -8.36 -44.36
N ARG A 28 2.99 -7.06 -44.60
CA ARG A 28 3.59 -5.97 -43.84
C ARG A 28 3.17 -5.95 -42.36
N SER A 29 1.91 -6.23 -42.05
CA SER A 29 1.44 -6.32 -40.66
C SER A 29 2.05 -7.50 -39.91
N ALA A 30 2.15 -8.66 -40.55
CA ALA A 30 2.81 -9.85 -39.99
C ALA A 30 4.31 -9.63 -39.76
N ALA A 31 5.00 -8.98 -40.70
CA ALA A 31 6.41 -8.62 -40.55
C ALA A 31 6.64 -7.61 -39.41
N LYS A 32 5.75 -6.63 -39.26
CA LYS A 32 5.78 -5.65 -38.15
C LYS A 32 5.52 -6.31 -36.78
N GLN A 33 4.62 -7.29 -36.73
CA GLN A 33 4.35 -8.06 -35.52
C GLN A 33 5.50 -8.99 -35.13
N ARG A 34 6.12 -9.66 -36.12
CA ARG A 34 7.34 -10.48 -35.92
C ARG A 34 8.48 -9.62 -35.38
N ARG A 35 8.71 -8.44 -36.00
CA ARG A 35 9.76 -7.51 -35.57
C ARG A 35 9.52 -6.99 -34.13
N ARG A 36 8.26 -6.72 -33.73
CA ARG A 36 7.91 -6.38 -32.35
C ARG A 36 8.21 -7.54 -31.40
N LYS A 37 7.76 -8.77 -31.72
CA LYS A 37 8.05 -9.95 -30.87
C LYS A 37 9.55 -10.22 -30.75
N THR A 38 10.33 -10.07 -31.82
CA THR A 38 11.79 -10.22 -31.78
C THR A 38 12.45 -9.14 -30.90
N LEU A 39 11.94 -7.89 -30.96
CA LEU A 39 12.42 -6.81 -30.10
C LEU A 39 12.06 -7.03 -28.62
N GLU A 40 10.88 -7.56 -28.33
CA GLU A 40 10.46 -7.93 -26.97
C GLU A 40 11.34 -9.06 -26.38
N VAL A 41 11.54 -10.15 -27.15
CA VAL A 41 12.39 -11.26 -26.71
C VAL A 41 13.87 -10.84 -26.58
N THR A 42 14.34 -9.89 -27.41
CA THR A 42 15.73 -9.38 -27.31
C THR A 42 15.91 -8.39 -26.16
N SER A 43 14.83 -7.78 -25.66
CA SER A 43 14.90 -6.86 -24.51
C SER A 43 15.04 -7.59 -23.17
N GLU A 44 14.49 -8.80 -23.04
CA GLU A 44 14.60 -9.59 -21.80
C GLU A 44 16.03 -10.10 -21.50
N GLY A 45 16.92 -10.13 -22.48
CA GLY A 45 18.32 -10.57 -22.31
C GLY A 45 19.36 -9.46 -22.35
N ARG A 46 19.00 -8.20 -22.54
CA ARG A 46 19.97 -7.10 -22.57
C ARG A 46 20.45 -6.78 -21.17
N ARG A 47 21.72 -7.09 -20.89
CA ARG A 47 22.40 -6.53 -19.71
C ARG A 47 22.26 -5.01 -19.75
N ALA A 48 21.78 -4.44 -18.64
CA ALA A 48 21.63 -3.00 -18.50
C ALA A 48 22.97 -2.32 -18.85
N GLY A 49 22.91 -1.34 -19.75
CA GLY A 49 24.09 -0.56 -20.10
C GLY A 49 24.58 0.29 -18.92
N TRP A 50 25.85 0.70 -18.97
CA TRP A 50 26.38 1.54 -17.90
C TRP A 50 25.58 2.82 -17.67
N GLY A 51 24.99 3.41 -18.69
CA GLY A 51 24.10 4.55 -18.54
C GLY A 51 22.88 4.27 -17.64
N THR A 52 22.31 3.06 -17.72
CA THR A 52 21.22 2.64 -16.81
C THR A 52 21.70 2.58 -15.36
N TYR A 53 22.88 2.03 -15.11
CA TYR A 53 23.45 2.00 -13.78
C TYR A 53 23.76 3.40 -13.25
N ALA A 54 24.29 4.31 -14.09
CA ALA A 54 24.54 5.69 -13.72
C ALA A 54 23.26 6.41 -13.29
N ILE A 55 22.17 6.26 -14.07
CA ILE A 55 20.85 6.83 -13.73
C ILE A 55 20.35 6.24 -12.42
N LEU A 56 20.44 4.93 -12.23
CA LEU A 56 20.00 4.28 -10.99
C LEU A 56 20.78 4.79 -9.76
N VAL A 57 22.10 4.90 -9.88
CA VAL A 57 22.96 5.43 -8.79
C VAL A 57 22.58 6.87 -8.46
N VAL A 58 22.42 7.74 -9.44
CA VAL A 58 22.00 9.14 -9.22
C VAL A 58 20.62 9.17 -8.54
N THR A 59 19.70 8.35 -9.01
CA THR A 59 18.37 8.25 -8.42
C THR A 59 18.44 7.82 -6.95
N ILE A 60 19.21 6.77 -6.65
CA ILE A 60 19.43 6.29 -5.27
C ILE A 60 20.03 7.40 -4.40
N LEU A 61 21.06 8.09 -4.88
CA LEU A 61 21.69 9.18 -4.13
C LEU A 61 20.70 10.30 -3.79
N ILE A 62 19.82 10.68 -4.74
CA ILE A 62 18.78 11.68 -4.51
C ILE A 62 17.79 11.21 -3.43
N PHE A 63 17.36 9.94 -3.44
CA PHE A 63 16.42 9.42 -2.45
C PHE A 63 17.05 9.16 -1.08
N VAL A 64 18.33 8.82 -1.02
CA VAL A 64 19.06 8.58 0.24
C VAL A 64 19.52 9.89 0.89
N PHE A 65 19.73 10.96 0.09
CA PHE A 65 20.22 12.24 0.58
C PHE A 65 19.41 12.84 1.75
N PRO A 66 18.06 12.90 1.73
CA PRO A 66 17.30 13.40 2.88
C PRO A 66 17.51 12.58 4.16
N LEU A 67 17.63 11.24 4.03
CA LEU A 67 17.91 10.35 5.18
C LEU A 67 19.31 10.59 5.72
N TYR A 68 20.29 10.77 4.83
CA TYR A 68 21.64 11.13 5.24
C TYR A 68 21.66 12.44 6.04
N VAL A 69 20.96 13.48 5.57
CA VAL A 69 20.87 14.77 6.25
C VAL A 69 20.20 14.62 7.63
N ALA A 70 19.11 13.85 7.71
CA ALA A 70 18.42 13.60 8.98
C ALA A 70 19.35 12.92 9.99
N LEU A 71 20.06 11.85 9.58
CA LEU A 71 21.03 11.17 10.44
C LEU A 71 22.22 12.04 10.82
N SER A 72 22.70 12.88 9.91
CA SER A 72 23.76 13.83 10.20
C SER A 72 23.35 14.85 11.25
N ILE A 73 22.15 15.45 11.12
CA ILE A 73 21.59 16.36 12.14
C ILE A 73 21.40 15.64 13.47
N ALA A 74 20.87 14.43 13.47
CA ALA A 74 20.70 13.60 14.67
C ALA A 74 22.02 13.33 15.41
N SER A 75 23.14 13.31 14.70
CA SER A 75 24.48 13.05 15.26
C SER A 75 25.16 14.29 15.87
N GLN A 76 24.60 15.49 15.65
CA GLN A 76 25.22 16.73 16.12
C GLN A 76 24.89 17.04 17.60
N SER A 77 25.63 17.98 18.19
CA SER A 77 25.27 18.54 19.51
C SER A 77 24.23 19.65 19.33
N SER A 78 23.32 19.82 20.32
CA SER A 78 22.27 20.84 20.29
C SER A 78 22.79 22.27 20.10
N SER A 79 24.05 22.54 20.50
CA SER A 79 24.71 23.84 20.35
C SER A 79 25.25 24.11 18.95
N SER A 80 25.42 23.06 18.12
CA SER A 80 26.01 23.14 16.79
C SER A 80 24.98 23.07 15.66
N THR A 81 23.70 22.98 15.99
CA THR A 81 22.61 22.88 15.01
C THR A 81 22.38 24.24 14.33
N GLN A 82 23.40 24.71 13.62
CA GLN A 82 23.29 25.88 12.76
C GLN A 82 23.06 25.42 11.34
N TYR A 83 22.14 26.09 10.66
CA TYR A 83 21.74 25.84 9.29
C TYR A 83 22.95 25.97 8.35
N GLY A 84 23.08 25.07 7.37
CA GLY A 84 24.07 25.17 6.33
C GLY A 84 24.92 23.91 6.16
N VAL A 85 26.14 24.07 5.65
CA VAL A 85 27.06 22.95 5.31
C VAL A 85 27.39 22.06 6.53
N GLN A 86 27.32 22.62 7.74
CA GLN A 86 27.56 21.87 8.98
C GLN A 86 26.50 20.75 9.21
N ALA A 87 25.28 20.92 8.72
CA ALA A 87 24.26 19.89 8.78
C ALA A 87 24.61 18.62 7.96
N LEU A 88 25.63 18.69 7.09
CA LEU A 88 26.10 17.57 6.29
C LEU A 88 27.28 16.80 6.93
N ILE A 89 27.79 17.26 8.05
CA ILE A 89 28.95 16.67 8.72
C ILE A 89 28.47 15.82 9.90
N PHE A 90 28.83 14.53 9.93
CA PHE A 90 28.50 13.67 11.07
C PHE A 90 29.20 14.12 12.36
N GLY A 91 28.41 14.24 13.43
CA GLY A 91 28.91 14.45 14.79
C GLY A 91 29.00 13.16 15.59
N SER A 92 29.43 13.27 16.85
CA SER A 92 29.55 12.11 17.78
C SER A 92 28.34 11.95 18.71
N GLY A 93 27.29 12.78 18.55
CA GLY A 93 26.18 12.88 19.49
C GLY A 93 25.01 11.90 19.24
N LEU A 94 25.02 11.06 18.20
CA LEU A 94 23.90 10.25 17.77
C LEU A 94 23.30 9.41 18.90
N ILE A 95 24.12 8.59 19.58
CA ILE A 95 23.65 7.71 20.66
C ILE A 95 23.08 8.50 21.83
N LYS A 96 23.73 9.62 22.17
CA LYS A 96 23.27 10.51 23.23
C LYS A 96 21.90 11.14 22.89
N ASN A 97 21.72 11.58 21.66
CA ASN A 97 20.47 12.19 21.20
C ASN A 97 19.33 11.17 21.10
N ILE A 98 19.60 9.96 20.64
CA ILE A 98 18.66 8.83 20.70
C ILE A 98 18.22 8.59 22.14
N SER A 99 19.16 8.46 23.08
CA SER A 99 18.85 8.27 24.50
C SER A 99 18.00 9.41 25.08
N ARG A 100 18.29 10.67 24.69
CA ARG A 100 17.50 11.85 25.08
C ARG A 100 16.09 11.81 24.48
N ALA A 101 15.95 11.40 23.21
CA ALA A 101 14.65 11.26 22.56
C ALA A 101 13.78 10.20 23.27
N PHE A 102 14.35 9.03 23.60
CA PHE A 102 13.67 7.99 24.37
C PHE A 102 13.27 8.43 25.79
N GLY A 103 14.09 9.24 26.43
CA GLY A 103 13.79 9.81 27.76
C GLY A 103 12.75 10.94 27.73
N ALA A 104 12.69 11.69 26.63
CA ALA A 104 11.78 12.82 26.48
C ALA A 104 10.34 12.39 26.10
N MET A 105 10.15 11.19 25.56
CA MET A 105 8.84 10.63 25.23
C MET A 105 8.67 9.23 25.85
N LYS A 106 7.44 8.82 26.09
CA LYS A 106 7.13 7.44 26.52
C LYS A 106 7.16 6.50 25.32
N PHE A 107 8.36 6.29 24.75
CA PHE A 107 8.56 5.58 23.47
C PHE A 107 7.84 4.26 23.39
N TRP A 108 8.04 3.35 24.35
CA TRP A 108 7.44 2.01 24.31
C TRP A 108 5.92 2.03 24.39
N GLN A 109 5.35 2.97 25.15
CA GLN A 109 3.91 3.16 25.20
C GLN A 109 3.38 3.68 23.86
N ALA A 110 4.06 4.65 23.25
CA ALA A 110 3.68 5.21 21.98
C ALA A 110 3.83 4.20 20.84
N LEU A 111 4.90 3.40 20.84
CA LEU A 111 5.14 2.34 19.87
C LEU A 111 4.06 1.25 19.97
N SER A 112 3.77 0.76 21.18
CA SER A 112 2.73 -0.25 21.38
C SER A 112 1.34 0.25 20.97
N GLY A 113 1.02 1.52 21.25
CA GLY A 113 -0.22 2.15 20.82
C GLY A 113 -0.33 2.22 19.30
N THR A 114 0.75 2.66 18.62
CA THR A 114 0.79 2.71 17.15
C THR A 114 0.64 1.32 16.53
N LEU A 115 1.37 0.33 17.04
CA LEU A 115 1.27 -1.06 16.56
C LEU A 115 -0.14 -1.61 16.78
N PHE A 116 -0.72 -1.39 17.93
CA PHE A 116 -2.08 -1.85 18.23
C PHE A 116 -3.11 -1.24 17.27
N VAL A 117 -3.08 0.08 17.08
CA VAL A 117 -3.97 0.76 16.13
C VAL A 117 -3.75 0.25 14.71
N ALA A 118 -2.51 0.19 14.26
CA ALA A 118 -2.19 -0.22 12.89
C ALA A 118 -2.61 -1.66 12.61
N ILE A 119 -2.34 -2.60 13.53
CA ILE A 119 -2.70 -4.02 13.38
C ILE A 119 -4.21 -4.20 13.42
N VAL A 120 -4.89 -3.67 14.44
CA VAL A 120 -6.34 -3.86 14.62
C VAL A 120 -7.10 -3.26 13.42
N THR A 121 -6.75 -2.05 13.00
CA THR A 121 -7.38 -1.41 11.86
C THR A 121 -7.11 -2.17 10.56
N SER A 122 -5.87 -2.61 10.33
CA SER A 122 -5.52 -3.35 9.10
C SER A 122 -6.22 -4.71 9.01
N VAL A 123 -6.22 -5.48 10.09
CA VAL A 123 -6.90 -6.78 10.15
C VAL A 123 -8.41 -6.60 9.92
N SER A 124 -9.02 -5.62 10.57
CA SER A 124 -10.44 -5.32 10.41
C SER A 124 -10.76 -4.89 8.98
N THR A 125 -9.99 -3.94 8.44
CA THR A 125 -10.17 -3.47 7.06
C THR A 125 -10.07 -4.62 6.06
N VAL A 126 -9.07 -5.50 6.19
CA VAL A 126 -8.90 -6.66 5.31
C VAL A 126 -10.09 -7.61 5.43
N PHE A 127 -10.52 -7.92 6.65
CA PHE A 127 -11.65 -8.82 6.89
C PHE A 127 -12.94 -8.30 6.26
N PHE A 128 -13.36 -7.08 6.60
CA PHE A 128 -14.59 -6.50 6.08
C PHE A 128 -14.52 -6.23 4.58
N SER A 129 -13.38 -5.82 4.07
CA SER A 129 -13.18 -5.60 2.64
C SER A 129 -13.22 -6.90 1.85
N THR A 130 -12.66 -7.99 2.38
CA THR A 130 -12.71 -9.32 1.72
C THR A 130 -14.14 -9.85 1.72
N LEU A 131 -14.86 -9.70 2.83
CA LEU A 131 -16.26 -10.12 2.92
C LEU A 131 -17.15 -9.34 1.96
N ALA A 132 -17.03 -8.01 1.94
CA ALA A 132 -17.76 -7.15 1.02
C ALA A 132 -17.34 -7.40 -0.44
N GLY A 133 -16.03 -7.53 -0.70
CA GLY A 133 -15.48 -7.82 -2.02
C GLY A 133 -15.98 -9.15 -2.58
N TYR A 134 -16.03 -10.19 -1.78
CA TYR A 134 -16.65 -11.47 -2.16
C TYR A 134 -18.14 -11.29 -2.50
N SER A 135 -18.86 -10.56 -1.65
CA SER A 135 -20.28 -10.31 -1.87
C SER A 135 -20.53 -9.53 -3.16
N PHE A 136 -19.79 -8.46 -3.39
CA PHE A 136 -19.90 -7.63 -4.59
C PHE A 136 -19.33 -8.30 -5.85
N SER A 137 -18.38 -9.20 -5.77
CA SER A 137 -17.83 -9.88 -6.95
C SER A 137 -18.62 -11.12 -7.36
N LYS A 138 -19.08 -11.92 -6.39
CA LYS A 138 -19.55 -13.30 -6.64
C LYS A 138 -21.00 -13.57 -6.26
N LEU A 139 -21.61 -12.77 -5.39
CA LEU A 139 -23.00 -12.97 -5.02
C LEU A 139 -23.96 -12.16 -5.93
N ARG A 140 -25.13 -12.72 -6.21
CA ARG A 140 -26.20 -12.06 -6.96
C ARG A 140 -27.28 -11.62 -5.97
N PHE A 141 -27.41 -10.32 -5.77
CA PHE A 141 -28.44 -9.73 -4.93
C PHE A 141 -28.99 -8.43 -5.54
N ARG A 142 -30.21 -8.06 -5.17
CA ARG A 142 -30.86 -6.84 -5.66
C ARG A 142 -30.12 -5.60 -5.15
N GLY A 143 -29.91 -4.62 -6.02
CA GLY A 143 -29.24 -3.37 -5.65
C GLY A 143 -27.72 -3.43 -5.59
N ARG A 144 -27.07 -4.57 -5.93
CA ARG A 144 -25.62 -4.72 -5.92
C ARG A 144 -24.88 -3.59 -6.65
N GLY A 145 -25.32 -3.25 -7.87
CA GLY A 145 -24.67 -2.19 -8.66
C GLY A 145 -24.78 -0.82 -8.00
N VAL A 146 -25.98 -0.47 -7.51
CA VAL A 146 -26.21 0.80 -6.83
C VAL A 146 -25.36 0.92 -5.56
N LEU A 147 -25.34 -0.12 -4.72
CA LEU A 147 -24.54 -0.12 -3.50
C LEU A 147 -23.04 0.00 -3.82
N PHE A 148 -22.56 -0.72 -4.83
CA PHE A 148 -21.14 -0.63 -5.23
C PHE A 148 -20.81 0.76 -5.79
N THR A 149 -21.71 1.38 -6.56
CA THR A 149 -21.54 2.75 -7.04
C THR A 149 -21.48 3.75 -5.87
N ILE A 150 -22.29 3.56 -4.83
CA ILE A 150 -22.23 4.38 -3.61
C ILE A 150 -20.87 4.21 -2.93
N VAL A 151 -20.37 2.98 -2.78
CA VAL A 151 -19.03 2.73 -2.21
C VAL A 151 -17.96 3.47 -3.00
N ILE A 152 -17.96 3.39 -4.34
CA ILE A 152 -17.01 4.13 -5.19
C ILE A 152 -17.21 5.65 -5.01
N GLY A 153 -18.45 6.11 -4.98
CA GLY A 153 -18.77 7.53 -4.79
C GLY A 153 -18.20 8.09 -3.48
N THR A 154 -18.20 7.31 -2.39
CA THR A 154 -17.61 7.76 -1.13
C THR A 154 -16.08 7.94 -1.21
N MET A 155 -15.39 7.25 -2.12
CA MET A 155 -13.93 7.42 -2.30
C MET A 155 -13.56 8.78 -2.92
N THR A 156 -14.49 9.44 -3.60
CA THR A 156 -14.25 10.77 -4.18
C THR A 156 -14.30 11.89 -3.14
N ILE A 157 -14.83 11.61 -1.95
CA ILE A 157 -14.92 12.58 -0.86
C ILE A 157 -13.54 12.66 -0.17
N PRO A 158 -12.88 13.83 -0.15
CA PRO A 158 -11.63 13.99 0.57
C PRO A 158 -11.79 13.67 2.06
N GLN A 159 -10.96 12.79 2.58
CA GLN A 159 -11.04 12.36 3.99
C GLN A 159 -10.94 13.53 4.98
N GLN A 160 -10.24 14.60 4.60
CA GLN A 160 -10.09 15.81 5.41
C GLN A 160 -11.43 16.49 5.74
N LEU A 161 -12.42 16.40 4.85
CA LEU A 161 -13.76 16.95 5.08
C LEU A 161 -14.52 16.21 6.19
N SER A 162 -14.20 14.96 6.44
CA SER A 162 -14.84 14.14 7.47
C SER A 162 -14.30 14.39 8.88
N ILE A 163 -13.20 15.13 9.03
CA ILE A 163 -12.50 15.30 10.31
C ILE A 163 -13.38 16.00 11.34
N VAL A 164 -14.02 17.11 10.96
CA VAL A 164 -14.87 17.88 11.88
C VAL A 164 -16.11 17.10 12.32
N PRO A 165 -16.90 16.49 11.40
CA PRO A 165 -18.00 15.61 11.80
C PRO A 165 -17.56 14.44 12.69
N LEU A 166 -16.45 13.76 12.35
CA LEU A 166 -15.95 12.65 13.15
C LEU A 166 -15.51 13.07 14.55
N TYR A 167 -14.89 14.25 14.69
CA TYR A 167 -14.53 14.81 15.99
C TYR A 167 -15.76 15.06 16.86
N ILE A 168 -16.80 15.67 16.28
CA ILE A 168 -18.07 15.94 16.99
C ILE A 168 -18.74 14.60 17.41
N MET A 169 -18.76 13.62 16.52
CA MET A 169 -19.33 12.29 16.80
C MET A 169 -18.56 11.58 17.91
N ALA A 170 -17.22 11.56 17.85
CA ALA A 170 -16.39 10.94 18.87
C ALA A 170 -16.58 11.61 20.25
N ASN A 171 -16.69 12.92 20.27
CA ASN A 171 -16.93 13.67 21.51
C ASN A 171 -18.32 13.34 22.10
N LYS A 172 -19.37 13.38 21.28
CA LYS A 172 -20.74 13.00 21.71
C LYS A 172 -20.85 11.55 22.18
N ALA A 173 -20.06 10.65 21.58
CA ALA A 173 -20.01 9.24 21.98
C ALA A 173 -19.13 9.00 23.24
N GLY A 174 -18.54 10.02 23.85
CA GLY A 174 -17.65 9.87 25.00
C GLY A 174 -16.32 9.19 24.70
N LEU A 175 -15.94 9.13 23.42
CA LEU A 175 -14.72 8.45 22.98
C LEU A 175 -13.51 9.39 22.89
N PHE A 176 -13.69 10.70 23.16
CA PHE A 176 -12.60 11.67 23.12
C PHE A 176 -11.46 11.27 24.06
N GLY A 177 -10.24 11.31 23.57
CA GLY A 177 -9.06 10.88 24.31
C GLY A 177 -8.88 9.37 24.41
N SER A 178 -9.73 8.56 23.74
CA SER A 178 -9.62 7.11 23.69
C SER A 178 -8.95 6.64 22.39
N ILE A 179 -8.15 5.59 22.48
CA ILE A 179 -7.53 4.95 21.31
C ILE A 179 -8.59 4.36 20.36
N TRP A 180 -9.77 4.01 20.86
CA TRP A 180 -10.89 3.52 20.06
C TRP A 180 -11.45 4.59 19.12
N ALA A 181 -11.37 5.86 19.49
CA ALA A 181 -11.75 6.95 18.58
C ALA A 181 -10.82 7.06 17.37
N VAL A 182 -9.59 6.54 17.48
CA VAL A 182 -8.65 6.45 16.35
C VAL A 182 -8.98 5.22 15.49
N ILE A 183 -9.31 4.10 16.11
CA ILE A 183 -9.51 2.80 15.43
C ILE A 183 -10.84 2.75 14.68
N ILE A 184 -11.95 3.13 15.31
CA ILE A 184 -13.32 2.90 14.79
C ILE A 184 -13.54 3.46 13.38
N PRO A 185 -13.13 4.69 13.05
CA PRO A 185 -13.32 5.23 11.69
C PRO A 185 -12.56 4.45 10.59
N GLY A 186 -11.49 3.76 10.97
CA GLY A 186 -10.64 3.00 10.05
C GLY A 186 -11.01 1.52 9.90
N LEU A 187 -12.00 0.99 10.64
CA LEU A 187 -12.33 -0.43 10.62
C LEU A 187 -12.81 -0.93 9.25
N VAL A 188 -13.45 -0.06 8.47
CA VAL A 188 -13.96 -0.35 7.12
C VAL A 188 -13.46 0.72 6.16
N SER A 189 -13.02 0.30 4.98
CA SER A 189 -12.48 1.19 3.95
C SER A 189 -13.20 0.97 2.63
N ALA A 190 -13.73 2.05 2.04
CA ALA A 190 -14.32 2.01 0.71
C ALA A 190 -13.29 1.57 -0.35
N PHE A 191 -12.05 2.07 -0.25
CA PHE A 191 -10.94 1.63 -1.09
C PHE A 191 -10.67 0.13 -0.93
N GLY A 192 -10.66 -0.38 0.29
CA GLY A 192 -10.47 -1.82 0.55
C GLY A 192 -11.57 -2.67 -0.08
N VAL A 193 -12.84 -2.25 0.04
CA VAL A 193 -13.98 -2.93 -0.59
C VAL A 193 -13.83 -2.94 -2.12
N PHE A 194 -13.50 -1.79 -2.71
CA PHE A 194 -13.25 -1.69 -4.15
C PHE A 194 -12.08 -2.60 -4.58
N TRP A 195 -10.93 -2.52 -3.90
CA TRP A 195 -9.74 -3.31 -4.16
C TRP A 195 -10.03 -4.81 -4.17
N MET A 196 -10.67 -5.29 -3.10
CA MET A 196 -10.99 -6.72 -2.97
C MET A 196 -12.06 -7.17 -3.97
N THR A 197 -13.04 -6.30 -4.31
CA THR A 197 -14.05 -6.62 -5.33
C THR A 197 -13.40 -6.83 -6.69
N GLN A 198 -12.54 -5.91 -7.12
CA GLN A 198 -11.85 -6.00 -8.41
C GLN A 198 -10.95 -7.24 -8.46
N TYR A 199 -10.14 -7.45 -7.41
CA TYR A 199 -9.26 -8.61 -7.36
C TYR A 199 -10.02 -9.94 -7.42
N LEU A 200 -11.04 -10.11 -6.58
CA LEU A 200 -11.81 -11.36 -6.54
C LEU A 200 -12.65 -11.57 -7.81
N GLN A 201 -12.95 -10.52 -8.55
CA GLN A 201 -13.66 -10.63 -9.83
C GLN A 201 -12.85 -11.43 -10.83
N ASP A 202 -11.54 -11.25 -10.86
CA ASP A 202 -10.61 -11.90 -11.79
C ASP A 202 -9.99 -13.19 -11.20
N ALA A 203 -9.60 -13.14 -9.92
CA ALA A 203 -8.83 -14.21 -9.27
C ALA A 203 -9.70 -15.39 -8.79
N LEU A 204 -11.02 -15.25 -8.71
CA LEU A 204 -11.93 -16.29 -8.23
C LEU A 204 -12.94 -16.69 -9.32
N PRO A 205 -12.69 -17.76 -10.14
CA PRO A 205 -13.65 -18.27 -11.12
C PRO A 205 -14.98 -18.69 -10.48
N TYR A 206 -16.08 -18.52 -11.20
CA TYR A 206 -17.42 -18.93 -10.71
C TYR A 206 -17.54 -20.44 -10.52
N GLU A 207 -16.82 -21.20 -11.32
CA GLU A 207 -16.79 -22.67 -11.31
C GLU A 207 -16.36 -23.21 -9.94
N LEU A 208 -15.43 -22.53 -9.25
CA LEU A 208 -15.02 -22.93 -7.89
C LEU A 208 -16.13 -22.71 -6.85
N ILE A 209 -16.96 -21.69 -7.06
CA ILE A 209 -18.11 -21.43 -6.17
C ILE A 209 -19.24 -22.42 -6.43
N GLU A 210 -19.46 -22.76 -7.69
CA GLU A 210 -20.46 -23.76 -8.09
C GLU A 210 -20.06 -25.16 -7.60
N ALA A 211 -18.80 -25.55 -7.75
CA ALA A 211 -18.27 -26.80 -7.21
C ALA A 211 -18.47 -26.87 -5.68
N ALA A 212 -18.11 -25.82 -4.94
CA ALA A 212 -18.32 -25.76 -3.50
C ALA A 212 -19.81 -25.89 -3.10
N ARG A 213 -20.74 -25.37 -3.92
CA ARG A 213 -22.19 -25.53 -3.71
C ARG A 213 -22.67 -26.95 -3.97
N VAL A 214 -22.15 -27.60 -5.01
CA VAL A 214 -22.45 -29.01 -5.30
C VAL A 214 -21.96 -29.90 -4.16
N ASP A 215 -20.81 -29.55 -3.57
CA ASP A 215 -20.26 -30.22 -2.38
C ASP A 215 -21.03 -29.89 -1.08
N GLY A 216 -22.14 -29.15 -1.15
CA GLY A 216 -23.01 -28.81 -0.02
C GLY A 216 -22.45 -27.71 0.89
N CYS A 217 -21.45 -26.95 0.47
CA CYS A 217 -20.92 -25.85 1.27
C CYS A 217 -21.93 -24.69 1.38
N SER A 218 -22.16 -24.23 2.62
CA SER A 218 -22.89 -22.99 2.84
C SER A 218 -22.13 -21.78 2.30
N MET A 219 -22.83 -20.64 2.09
CA MET A 219 -22.19 -19.40 1.62
C MET A 219 -21.01 -18.96 2.49
N PHE A 220 -21.14 -19.07 3.82
CA PHE A 220 -20.09 -18.70 4.75
C PHE A 220 -18.89 -19.68 4.68
N ARG A 221 -19.17 -20.97 4.52
CA ARG A 221 -18.12 -21.98 4.34
C ARG A 221 -17.39 -21.78 3.03
N THR A 222 -18.09 -21.47 1.95
CA THR A 222 -17.49 -21.12 0.64
C THR A 222 -16.62 -19.86 0.76
N PHE A 223 -17.07 -18.85 1.50
CA PHE A 223 -16.26 -17.65 1.79
C PHE A 223 -14.93 -18.02 2.46
N ILE A 224 -14.97 -18.77 3.57
CA ILE A 224 -13.75 -19.11 4.32
C ILE A 224 -12.84 -20.07 3.54
N SER A 225 -13.42 -21.11 2.91
CA SER A 225 -12.63 -22.21 2.32
C SER A 225 -12.16 -21.93 0.89
N VAL A 226 -12.83 -21.02 0.17
CA VAL A 226 -12.53 -20.74 -1.24
C VAL A 226 -12.13 -19.28 -1.45
N ALA A 227 -12.98 -18.32 -1.03
CA ALA A 227 -12.75 -16.92 -1.31
C ALA A 227 -11.57 -16.35 -0.50
N VAL A 228 -11.46 -16.63 0.80
CA VAL A 228 -10.36 -16.14 1.65
C VAL A 228 -8.99 -16.64 1.16
N PRO A 229 -8.78 -17.94 0.86
CA PRO A 229 -7.53 -18.41 0.26
C PRO A 229 -7.19 -17.75 -1.07
N ALA A 230 -8.17 -17.58 -1.96
CA ALA A 230 -7.97 -16.91 -3.24
C ALA A 230 -7.63 -15.43 -3.07
N ALA A 231 -8.15 -14.79 -2.03
CA ALA A 231 -7.92 -13.37 -1.72
C ALA A 231 -6.56 -13.07 -1.08
N ARG A 232 -5.80 -14.08 -0.60
CA ARG A 232 -4.57 -13.87 0.20
C ARG A 232 -3.58 -12.86 -0.38
N PRO A 233 -3.25 -12.87 -1.69
CA PRO A 233 -2.28 -11.93 -2.24
C PRO A 233 -2.78 -10.48 -2.13
N ALA A 234 -4.03 -10.22 -2.51
CA ALA A 234 -4.64 -8.89 -2.42
C ALA A 234 -4.84 -8.45 -0.97
N ALA A 235 -5.19 -9.38 -0.08
CA ALA A 235 -5.35 -9.15 1.35
C ALA A 235 -4.03 -8.74 2.01
N ALA A 236 -2.91 -9.38 1.65
CA ALA A 236 -1.59 -9.01 2.13
C ALA A 236 -1.19 -7.58 1.70
N MET A 237 -1.46 -7.22 0.45
CA MET A 237 -1.20 -5.86 -0.06
C MET A 237 -2.11 -4.83 0.61
N LEU A 238 -3.40 -5.13 0.78
CA LEU A 238 -4.33 -4.22 1.46
C LEU A 238 -3.96 -4.04 2.94
N PHE A 239 -3.53 -5.12 3.61
CA PHE A 239 -3.00 -5.06 4.97
C PHE A 239 -1.82 -4.12 5.05
N LEU A 240 -0.84 -4.27 4.16
CA LEU A 240 0.36 -3.44 4.14
C LEU A 240 0.03 -1.96 3.90
N PHE A 241 -0.84 -1.65 2.92
CA PHE A 241 -1.25 -0.27 2.66
C PHE A 241 -1.96 0.35 3.86
N THR A 242 -2.90 -0.38 4.48
CA THR A 242 -3.62 0.11 5.66
C THR A 242 -2.69 0.27 6.85
N PHE A 243 -1.77 -0.68 7.05
CA PHE A 243 -0.79 -0.62 8.13
C PHE A 243 0.11 0.61 8.00
N ILE A 244 0.68 0.85 6.82
CA ILE A 244 1.53 2.03 6.57
C ILE A 244 0.73 3.32 6.76
N ALA A 245 -0.51 3.37 6.26
CA ALA A 245 -1.36 4.54 6.41
C ALA A 245 -1.66 4.86 7.88
N GLN A 246 -1.91 3.83 8.71
CA GLN A 246 -2.13 4.01 10.15
C GLN A 246 -0.83 4.29 10.92
N TRP A 247 0.27 3.66 10.52
CA TRP A 247 1.59 3.90 11.10
C TRP A 247 2.05 5.35 10.95
N THR A 248 1.80 5.94 9.79
CA THR A 248 2.19 7.32 9.48
C THR A 248 1.13 8.35 9.84
N ASN A 249 -0.04 7.91 10.31
CA ASN A 249 -1.13 8.81 10.64
C ASN A 249 -0.78 9.67 11.86
N TYR A 250 -0.80 10.98 11.65
CA TYR A 250 -0.47 11.96 12.69
C TYR A 250 -1.68 12.82 13.05
N PHE A 251 -2.37 13.36 12.04
CA PHE A 251 -3.32 14.45 12.24
C PHE A 251 -4.54 14.03 13.06
N TRP A 252 -5.18 12.92 12.70
CA TRP A 252 -6.35 12.43 13.41
C TRP A 252 -6.05 11.98 14.85
N PRO A 253 -5.00 11.18 15.11
CA PRO A 253 -4.60 10.85 16.48
C PRO A 253 -4.24 12.08 17.33
N MET A 254 -3.54 13.06 16.79
CA MET A 254 -3.21 14.29 17.50
C MET A 254 -4.46 15.04 17.93
N LEU A 255 -5.46 15.15 17.03
CA LEU A 255 -6.69 15.88 17.30
C LEU A 255 -7.55 15.18 18.36
N ILE A 256 -7.71 13.85 18.25
CA ILE A 256 -8.67 13.10 19.06
C ILE A 256 -8.10 12.63 20.41
N LEU A 257 -6.80 12.34 20.49
CA LEU A 257 -6.15 11.93 21.73
C LEU A 257 -5.68 13.13 22.58
N GLY A 258 -5.48 14.28 21.92
CA GLY A 258 -4.92 15.49 22.54
C GLY A 258 -3.40 15.42 22.76
N PRO A 259 -2.75 16.56 22.99
CA PRO A 259 -1.29 16.68 23.01
C PRO A 259 -0.62 15.99 24.21
N ASN A 260 -1.36 15.73 25.29
CA ASN A 260 -0.81 15.16 26.53
C ASN A 260 -0.85 13.63 26.60
N LYS A 261 -1.47 12.97 25.63
CA LYS A 261 -1.52 11.51 25.57
C LYS A 261 -0.56 10.98 24.51
N ASN A 262 0.67 10.68 24.93
CA ASN A 262 1.70 10.02 24.10
C ASN A 262 1.31 8.57 23.75
N SER A 263 0.11 8.38 23.20
CA SER A 263 -0.43 7.04 22.93
C SER A 263 -0.06 6.54 21.52
N MET A 264 0.49 7.41 20.65
CA MET A 264 0.95 7.03 19.31
C MET A 264 2.28 7.69 18.98
N LEU A 265 3.14 6.97 18.26
CA LEU A 265 4.52 7.35 17.97
C LEU A 265 4.64 8.68 17.24
N THR A 266 3.80 8.90 16.21
CA THR A 266 3.77 10.14 15.43
C THR A 266 3.38 11.35 16.29
N VAL A 267 2.45 11.18 17.22
CA VAL A 267 2.02 12.22 18.17
C VAL A 267 3.11 12.45 19.22
N ALA A 268 3.69 11.39 19.78
CA ALA A 268 4.78 11.48 20.74
C ALA A 268 6.02 12.16 20.14
N ALA A 269 6.40 11.81 18.91
CA ALA A 269 7.49 12.45 18.20
C ALA A 269 7.24 13.94 17.95
N ALA A 270 5.99 14.33 17.68
CA ALA A 270 5.64 15.74 17.50
C ALA A 270 5.76 16.57 18.80
N THR A 271 5.62 15.95 19.97
CA THR A 271 5.82 16.66 21.26
C THR A 271 7.29 16.99 21.54
N LEU A 272 8.23 16.34 20.83
CA LEU A 272 9.66 16.70 20.91
C LEU A 272 9.96 18.07 20.27
N LYS A 273 9.03 18.57 19.44
CA LYS A 273 9.07 19.95 18.94
C LYS A 273 8.57 20.86 20.06
N GLY A 274 9.48 21.46 20.82
CA GLY A 274 9.11 22.41 21.87
C GLY A 274 8.33 23.61 21.32
N ALA A 275 7.47 24.22 22.15
CA ALA A 275 6.64 25.36 21.76
C ALA A 275 7.46 26.61 21.38
N TYR A 276 8.64 26.80 22.00
CA TYR A 276 9.50 27.97 21.83
C TYR A 276 10.86 27.69 21.21
N PHE A 277 11.33 26.43 21.32
CA PHE A 277 12.64 26.02 20.79
C PHE A 277 12.57 24.56 20.35
N THR A 278 12.91 24.31 19.09
CA THR A 278 12.97 22.95 18.55
C THR A 278 14.42 22.47 18.51
N ASP A 279 14.73 21.47 19.33
CA ASP A 279 16.02 20.78 19.23
C ASP A 279 15.94 19.72 18.11
N TYR A 280 16.37 20.11 16.91
CA TYR A 280 16.32 19.25 15.73
C TYR A 280 17.19 17.98 15.89
N THR A 281 18.19 17.97 16.77
CA THR A 281 19.02 16.80 17.01
C THR A 281 18.24 15.67 17.68
N ILE A 282 17.29 16.02 18.55
CA ILE A 282 16.41 15.05 19.21
C ILE A 282 15.26 14.64 18.29
N VAL A 283 14.72 15.59 17.51
CA VAL A 283 13.61 15.31 16.59
C VAL A 283 14.02 14.38 15.45
N MET A 284 15.28 14.45 15.02
CA MET A 284 15.82 13.62 13.93
C MET A 284 16.48 12.32 14.44
N ALA A 285 16.75 12.21 15.73
CA ALA A 285 17.26 11.00 16.35
C ALA A 285 16.16 9.95 16.57
#